data_5e0a21da22b58f8086f6b1330bca8a01
#
_entry.id   5e0a21da22b58f8086f6b1330bca8a01
#
_cell.length_a   1.000
_cell.length_b   1.000
_cell.length_c   1.000
_cell.angle_alpha   90.00
_cell.angle_beta   90.00
_cell.angle_gamma   90.00
#
_symmetry.space_group_name_H-M   'P 1'
#
loop_
_entity.id
_entity.type
_entity.pdbx_description
1 polymer ?
#
loop_
_entity_poly.entity_id
_entity_poly.type
_entity_poly.pdbx_seq_one_letter_code
_entity_poly.pdbx_strand_id
1 'polypeptide(L)'
;MDARTTATARPQWFAWHFLGLRYWPVWLGLGLMKMMAALPFRWQLAIGGRVGRWLGKIARRRRRIAEINLSLCFPDLSSSQRTALLEAHFAALGIGLFETAMAWWAPDAKLRGLARVEGAEHLER
;
A
#
# COMPACT_ATOMS: atom_id res chain seq x y z
N MET A 1 2.29 -5.28 -55.62
CA MET A 1 2.92 -5.71 -54.31
C MET A 1 2.79 -4.55 -53.36
N ASP A 2 1.62 -4.52 -52.65
CA ASP A 2 1.27 -3.41 -51.77
C ASP A 2 1.84 -3.64 -50.36
N ALA A 3 2.85 -2.85 -50.03
CA ALA A 3 3.35 -2.77 -48.65
C ALA A 3 2.31 -1.99 -47.81
N ARG A 4 1.41 -2.69 -47.17
CA ARG A 4 0.51 -2.11 -46.17
C ARG A 4 1.36 -1.61 -45.00
N THR A 5 1.54 -0.32 -44.95
CA THR A 5 2.07 0.38 -43.78
C THR A 5 1.17 0.11 -42.59
N THR A 6 1.56 -0.82 -41.74
CA THR A 6 0.94 -1.00 -40.43
C THR A 6 1.33 0.22 -39.59
N ALA A 7 0.45 1.22 -39.62
CA ALA A 7 0.52 2.33 -38.68
C ALA A 7 0.43 1.76 -37.27
N THR A 8 1.55 1.67 -36.58
CA THR A 8 1.60 1.34 -35.15
C THR A 8 0.84 2.44 -34.40
N ALA A 9 -0.40 2.14 -34.06
CA ALA A 9 -1.21 3.01 -33.22
C ALA A 9 -0.42 3.25 -31.93
N ARG A 10 0.01 4.47 -31.69
CA ARG A 10 0.66 4.85 -30.42
C ARG A 10 -0.32 4.53 -29.30
N PRO A 11 0.08 3.77 -28.29
CA PRO A 11 -0.81 3.51 -27.16
C PRO A 11 -1.22 4.86 -26.56
N GLN A 12 -2.50 5.15 -26.57
CA GLN A 12 -3.05 6.34 -25.93
C GLN A 12 -3.07 6.08 -24.43
N TRP A 13 -1.99 6.42 -23.73
CA TRP A 13 -1.82 6.24 -22.29
C TRP A 13 -2.85 6.98 -21.46
N PHE A 14 -3.50 8.01 -22.04
CA PHE A 14 -4.51 8.80 -21.40
C PHE A 14 -5.69 9.01 -22.34
N ALA A 15 -6.88 8.63 -21.88
CA ALA A 15 -8.13 8.90 -22.59
C ALA A 15 -8.98 9.87 -21.77
N TRP A 16 -9.51 10.90 -22.40
CA TRP A 16 -10.31 11.96 -21.76
C TRP A 16 -11.51 11.44 -20.97
N HIS A 17 -12.04 10.26 -21.31
CA HIS A 17 -13.13 9.65 -20.56
C HIS A 17 -12.76 9.31 -19.10
N PHE A 18 -11.47 9.16 -18.75
CA PHE A 18 -11.03 8.96 -17.36
C PHE A 18 -11.22 10.20 -16.48
N LEU A 19 -11.48 11.37 -17.04
CA LEU A 19 -11.84 12.56 -16.29
C LEU A 19 -13.34 12.60 -15.93
N GLY A 20 -14.14 11.64 -16.43
CA GLY A 20 -15.58 11.56 -16.12
C GLY A 20 -15.82 11.34 -14.63
N LEU A 21 -17.00 11.81 -14.17
CA LEU A 21 -17.42 11.78 -12.77
C LEU A 21 -17.31 10.38 -12.11
N ARG A 22 -17.45 9.32 -12.92
CA ARG A 22 -17.31 7.93 -12.50
C ARG A 22 -15.91 7.61 -11.92
N TYR A 23 -14.85 8.30 -12.38
CA TYR A 23 -13.47 8.07 -11.99
C TYR A 23 -12.99 9.02 -10.88
N TRP A 24 -13.81 9.96 -10.45
CA TRP A 24 -13.47 10.88 -9.38
C TRP A 24 -13.03 10.21 -8.08
N PRO A 25 -13.64 9.11 -7.62
CA PRO A 25 -13.15 8.41 -6.44
C PRO A 25 -11.70 7.92 -6.59
N VAL A 26 -11.30 7.51 -7.80
CA VAL A 26 -9.92 7.08 -8.09
C VAL A 26 -8.98 8.29 -8.03
N TRP A 27 -9.35 9.41 -8.65
CA TRP A 27 -8.55 10.64 -8.62
C TRP A 27 -8.40 11.20 -7.21
N LEU A 28 -9.47 11.17 -6.42
CA LEU A 28 -9.42 11.55 -5.01
C LEU A 28 -8.50 10.61 -4.21
N GLY A 29 -8.56 9.30 -4.47
CA GLY A 29 -7.67 8.32 -3.85
C GLY A 29 -6.21 8.58 -4.19
N LEU A 30 -5.89 8.81 -5.47
CA LEU A 30 -4.53 9.13 -5.92
C LEU A 30 -4.04 10.46 -5.34
N GLY A 31 -4.89 11.49 -5.30
CA GLY A 31 -4.56 12.77 -4.68
C GLY A 31 -4.29 12.63 -3.17
N LEU A 32 -5.10 11.85 -2.47
CA LEU A 32 -4.90 11.54 -1.06
C LEU A 32 -3.57 10.80 -0.84
N MET A 33 -3.28 9.78 -1.66
CA MET A 33 -2.01 9.04 -1.57
C MET A 33 -0.80 9.98 -1.80
N LYS A 34 -0.87 10.88 -2.77
CA LYS A 34 0.18 11.89 -3.00
C LYS A 34 0.35 12.81 -1.79
N MET A 35 -0.73 13.24 -1.18
CA MET A 35 -0.71 14.02 0.06
C MET A 35 -0.07 13.25 1.21
N MET A 36 -0.40 11.96 1.35
CA MET A 36 0.20 11.06 2.34
C MET A 36 1.71 10.93 2.14
N ALA A 37 2.17 10.78 0.89
CA ALA A 37 3.60 10.69 0.57
C ALA A 37 4.40 11.96 0.92
N ALA A 38 3.74 13.14 0.92
CA ALA A 38 4.36 14.41 1.26
C ALA A 38 4.62 14.57 2.77
N LEU A 39 3.91 13.85 3.63
CA LEU A 39 4.05 13.93 5.07
C LEU A 39 5.47 13.50 5.55
N PRO A 40 5.97 14.05 6.65
CA PRO A 40 7.17 13.54 7.31
C PRO A 40 6.99 12.07 7.73
N PHE A 41 8.02 11.25 7.59
CA PHE A 41 7.95 9.80 7.83
C PHE A 41 7.36 9.41 9.19
N ARG A 42 7.75 10.13 10.25
CA ARG A 42 7.20 9.90 11.61
C ARG A 42 5.68 10.07 11.70
N TRP A 43 5.14 11.04 10.97
CA TRP A 43 3.69 11.26 10.90
C TRP A 43 2.98 10.16 10.10
N GLN A 44 3.61 9.69 9.03
CA GLN A 44 3.09 8.58 8.23
C GLN A 44 2.93 7.33 9.09
N LEU A 45 3.94 6.96 9.88
CA LEU A 45 3.89 5.83 10.80
C LEU A 45 2.78 6.00 11.85
N ALA A 46 2.71 7.17 12.49
CA ALA A 46 1.74 7.43 13.54
C ALA A 46 0.30 7.42 13.03
N ILE A 47 0.03 8.09 11.92
CA ILE A 47 -1.30 8.17 11.29
C ILE A 47 -1.66 6.81 10.69
N GLY A 48 -0.76 6.20 9.93
CA GLY A 48 -0.97 4.90 9.29
C GLY A 48 -1.34 3.84 10.31
N GLY A 49 -0.60 3.75 11.41
CA GLY A 49 -0.90 2.80 12.47
C GLY A 49 -2.26 3.05 13.14
N ARG A 50 -2.66 4.31 13.36
CA ARG A 50 -3.98 4.65 13.92
C ARG A 50 -5.11 4.32 12.97
N VAL A 51 -4.96 4.73 11.70
CA VAL A 51 -5.94 4.45 10.63
C VAL A 51 -6.10 2.94 10.44
N GLY A 52 -4.99 2.20 10.39
CA GLY A 52 -5.01 0.75 10.26
C GLY A 52 -5.79 0.07 11.39
N ARG A 53 -5.51 0.40 12.65
CA ARG A 53 -6.26 -0.12 13.80
C ARG A 53 -7.75 0.23 13.74
N TRP A 54 -8.08 1.46 13.36
CA TRP A 54 -9.47 1.89 13.21
C TRP A 54 -10.18 1.11 12.10
N LEU A 55 -9.55 0.96 10.94
CA LEU A 55 -10.07 0.14 9.84
C LEU A 55 -10.27 -1.32 10.25
N GLY A 56 -9.35 -1.88 11.05
CA GLY A 56 -9.47 -3.23 11.60
C GLY A 56 -10.71 -3.41 12.49
N LYS A 57 -11.18 -2.36 13.17
CA LYS A 57 -12.43 -2.39 13.95
C LYS A 57 -13.68 -2.37 13.07
N ILE A 58 -13.65 -1.64 11.95
CA ILE A 58 -14.79 -1.50 11.04
C ILE A 58 -14.86 -2.69 10.07
N ALA A 59 -13.75 -3.18 9.59
CA ALA A 59 -13.66 -4.25 8.59
C ALA A 59 -13.91 -5.64 9.22
N ARG A 60 -15.08 -5.83 9.82
CA ARG A 60 -15.46 -7.03 10.61
C ARG A 60 -15.14 -8.35 9.91
N ARG A 61 -15.45 -8.45 8.60
CA ARG A 61 -15.20 -9.67 7.83
C ARG A 61 -13.68 -9.96 7.71
N ARG A 62 -12.88 -8.94 7.41
CA ARG A 62 -11.42 -9.09 7.29
C ARG A 62 -10.79 -9.41 8.65
N ARG A 63 -11.27 -8.75 9.70
CA ARG A 63 -10.86 -9.02 11.07
C ARG A 63 -11.12 -10.48 11.45
N ARG A 64 -12.32 -11.00 11.17
CA ARG A 64 -12.67 -12.40 11.44
C ARG A 64 -11.77 -13.40 10.73
N ILE A 65 -11.44 -13.15 9.46
CA ILE A 65 -10.51 -14.00 8.69
C ILE A 65 -9.12 -13.98 9.34
N ALA A 66 -8.62 -12.81 9.71
CA ALA A 66 -7.32 -12.67 10.35
C ALA A 66 -7.29 -13.36 11.73
N GLU A 67 -8.35 -13.25 12.52
CA GLU A 67 -8.49 -13.96 13.81
C GLU A 67 -8.40 -15.48 13.64
N ILE A 68 -9.11 -16.04 12.66
CA ILE A 68 -9.08 -17.48 12.36
C ILE A 68 -7.66 -17.88 11.94
N ASN A 69 -7.03 -17.15 11.02
CA ASN A 69 -5.69 -17.47 10.56
C ASN A 69 -4.66 -17.42 11.71
N LEU A 70 -4.75 -16.41 12.59
CA LEU A 70 -3.87 -16.32 13.75
C LEU A 70 -4.11 -17.46 14.74
N SER A 71 -5.35 -17.91 14.92
CA SER A 71 -5.63 -19.05 15.81
C SER A 71 -5.09 -20.37 15.27
N LEU A 72 -5.05 -20.53 13.95
CA LEU A 72 -4.50 -21.72 13.29
C LEU A 72 -2.97 -21.72 13.23
N CYS A 73 -2.37 -20.55 12.92
CA CYS A 73 -0.92 -20.43 12.78
C CYS A 73 -0.19 -20.34 14.14
N PHE A 74 -0.86 -19.83 15.17
CA PHE A 74 -0.28 -19.59 16.49
C PHE A 74 -1.18 -20.17 17.60
N PRO A 75 -1.36 -21.50 17.66
CA PRO A 75 -2.25 -22.14 18.63
C PRO A 75 -1.81 -21.91 20.09
N ASP A 76 -0.49 -21.82 20.32
CA ASP A 76 0.10 -21.69 21.66
C ASP A 76 -0.01 -20.29 22.25
N LEU A 77 -0.35 -19.29 21.45
CA LEU A 77 -0.56 -17.93 21.96
C LEU A 77 -1.86 -17.83 22.76
N SER A 78 -1.82 -17.14 23.88
CA SER A 78 -3.03 -16.79 24.63
C SER A 78 -3.97 -15.90 23.82
N SER A 79 -5.24 -15.81 24.20
CA SER A 79 -6.23 -14.95 23.54
C SER A 79 -5.82 -13.48 23.55
N SER A 80 -5.20 -13.00 24.63
CA SER A 80 -4.70 -11.63 24.72
C SER A 80 -3.52 -11.38 23.76
N GLN A 81 -2.59 -12.31 23.66
CA GLN A 81 -1.46 -12.23 22.72
C GLN A 81 -1.93 -12.24 21.26
N ARG A 82 -2.88 -13.12 20.91
CA ARG A 82 -3.48 -13.12 19.56
C ARG A 82 -4.21 -11.81 19.25
N THR A 83 -4.91 -11.24 20.22
CA THR A 83 -5.57 -9.93 20.04
C THR A 83 -4.55 -8.82 19.80
N ALA A 84 -3.48 -8.77 20.58
CA ALA A 84 -2.40 -7.79 20.39
C ALA A 84 -1.74 -7.94 19.02
N LEU A 85 -1.46 -9.17 18.57
CA LEU A 85 -0.90 -9.47 17.26
C LEU A 85 -1.84 -9.04 16.13
N LEU A 86 -3.15 -9.28 16.29
CA LEU A 86 -4.17 -8.83 15.35
C LEU A 86 -4.21 -7.30 15.21
N GLU A 87 -4.14 -6.58 16.31
CA GLU A 87 -4.10 -5.10 16.30
C GLU A 87 -2.81 -4.57 15.67
N ALA A 88 -1.68 -5.22 15.95
CA ALA A 88 -0.40 -4.90 15.30
C ALA A 88 -0.45 -5.16 13.79
N HIS A 89 -1.07 -6.27 13.35
CA HIS A 89 -1.28 -6.58 11.94
C HIS A 89 -2.07 -5.47 11.21
N PHE A 90 -3.20 -5.04 11.77
CA PHE A 90 -3.97 -3.95 11.16
C PHE A 90 -3.23 -2.61 11.19
N ALA A 91 -2.47 -2.33 12.24
CA ALA A 91 -1.60 -1.15 12.29
C ALA A 91 -0.56 -1.19 11.17
N ALA A 92 0.10 -2.34 10.96
CA ALA A 92 1.09 -2.53 9.90
C ALA A 92 0.47 -2.38 8.49
N LEU A 93 -0.74 -2.89 8.27
CA LEU A 93 -1.46 -2.68 7.00
C LEU A 93 -1.72 -1.19 6.73
N GLY A 94 -2.09 -0.42 7.75
CA GLY A 94 -2.27 1.02 7.63
C GLY A 94 -0.97 1.73 7.31
N ILE A 95 0.15 1.36 7.94
CA ILE A 95 1.48 1.89 7.65
C ILE A 95 1.88 1.54 6.20
N GLY A 96 1.69 0.29 5.77
CA GLY A 96 2.03 -0.18 4.43
C GLY A 96 1.32 0.61 3.31
N LEU A 97 0.11 1.14 3.58
CA LEU A 97 -0.56 2.02 2.63
C LEU A 97 0.23 3.33 2.40
N PHE A 98 0.79 3.91 3.46
CA PHE A 98 1.64 5.11 3.37
C PHE A 98 2.99 4.79 2.70
N GLU A 99 3.58 3.64 3.00
CA GLU A 99 4.81 3.17 2.35
C GLU A 99 4.60 2.96 0.85
N THR A 100 3.46 2.39 0.45
CA THR A 100 3.08 2.29 -0.97
C THR A 100 2.97 3.66 -1.62
N ALA A 101 2.32 4.62 -0.95
CA ALA A 101 2.23 5.99 -1.45
C ALA A 101 3.62 6.63 -1.59
N MET A 102 4.52 6.42 -0.63
CA MET A 102 5.90 6.89 -0.74
C MET A 102 6.65 6.26 -1.91
N ALA A 103 6.52 4.97 -2.12
CA ALA A 103 7.18 4.28 -3.23
C ALA A 103 6.79 4.84 -4.60
N TRP A 104 5.58 5.40 -4.73
CA TRP A 104 5.08 5.98 -5.98
C TRP A 104 5.43 7.45 -6.17
N TRP A 105 5.50 8.24 -5.11
CA TRP A 105 5.60 9.71 -5.22
C TRP A 105 6.78 10.34 -4.48
N ALA A 106 7.48 9.60 -3.62
CA ALA A 106 8.61 10.19 -2.92
C ALA A 106 9.84 10.28 -3.86
N PRO A 107 10.61 11.36 -3.77
CA PRO A 107 11.87 11.44 -4.49
C PRO A 107 12.88 10.42 -3.95
N ASP A 108 13.73 9.89 -4.84
CA ASP A 108 14.73 8.88 -4.52
C ASP A 108 15.63 9.25 -3.33
N ALA A 109 15.97 10.52 -3.21
CA ALA A 109 16.79 11.01 -2.10
C ALA A 109 16.12 10.77 -0.73
N LYS A 110 14.78 10.85 -0.66
CA LYS A 110 14.02 10.56 0.57
C LYS A 110 14.02 9.05 0.85
N LEU A 111 13.88 8.22 -0.17
CA LEU A 111 13.81 6.76 -0.03
C LEU A 111 15.15 6.14 0.36
N ARG A 112 16.27 6.61 -0.21
CA ARG A 112 17.62 6.11 0.09
C ARG A 112 18.03 6.24 1.56
N GLY A 113 17.47 7.22 2.28
CA GLY A 113 17.75 7.41 3.70
C GLY A 113 16.87 6.56 4.64
N LEU A 114 15.84 5.87 4.12
CA LEU A 114 14.87 5.13 4.93
C LEU A 114 15.13 3.62 4.99
N ALA A 115 15.89 3.07 4.04
CA ALA A 115 16.14 1.65 3.96
C ALA A 115 17.63 1.37 3.71
N ARG A 116 18.13 0.31 4.34
CA ARG A 116 19.44 -0.28 4.06
C ARG A 116 19.21 -1.68 3.53
N VAL A 117 19.79 -1.98 2.37
CA VAL A 117 19.74 -3.32 1.77
C VAL A 117 20.95 -4.10 2.28
N GLU A 118 20.72 -5.23 2.92
CA GLU A 118 21.74 -6.17 3.36
C GLU A 118 21.63 -7.45 2.52
N GLY A 119 22.76 -8.04 2.14
CA GLY A 119 22.79 -9.26 1.34
C GLY A 119 22.59 -9.07 -0.16
N ALA A 120 22.70 -7.84 -0.68
CA ALA A 120 22.58 -7.56 -2.12
C ALA A 120 23.62 -8.34 -2.96
N GLU A 121 24.77 -8.67 -2.36
CA GLU A 121 25.83 -9.48 -2.97
C GLU A 121 25.38 -10.91 -3.33
N HIS A 122 24.31 -11.40 -2.73
CA HIS A 122 23.74 -12.72 -3.05
C HIS A 122 22.84 -12.71 -4.30
N LEU A 123 22.45 -11.52 -4.78
CA LEU A 123 21.63 -11.35 -5.99
C LEU A 123 22.46 -11.18 -7.27
N GLU A 124 23.75 -10.88 -7.14
CA GLU A 124 24.68 -10.64 -8.27
C GLU A 124 25.37 -11.91 -8.78
N ARG A 125 24.94 -13.10 -8.35
CA ARG A 125 25.51 -14.39 -8.76
C ARG A 125 24.72 -15.08 -9.86
#